data_105986b55b8a3c53fbf2863169f66e62
#
_entry.id   105986b55b8a3c53fbf2863169f66e62
#
_cell.length_a   1.000
_cell.length_b   1.000
_cell.length_c   1.000
_cell.angle_alpha   90.00
_cell.angle_beta   90.00
_cell.angle_gamma   90.00
#
_symmetry.space_group_name_H-M   'P 1'
#
loop_
_entity.id
_entity.type
_entity.pdbx_description
1 polymer ?
#
loop_
_entity_poly.entity_id
_entity_poly.type
_entity_poly.pdbx_seq_one_letter_code
_entity_poly.pdbx_strand_id
1 'polypeptide(L)'
;MNIIIAGDGKVGATLTRQLTGEGYDVTVIDSKLKCLEDSVERYDVISVQGNCASMDVLRQAGVMDADLLIAATGADEVNLLCCTTAHAMNPRLHTIARIRNPEYTEQIFHMRDLFGLSMLINPENQAATEIERLLKYPGFLRRDTFAKGRTEIVELRVDAKSKLCNVKLSDLRTIVKCKVLVCAVLRGGAAITPGGDFVLREGDRLFITALSENLTTLLKNLGILTRQVRRVMLCGGGRVSYYLANRLMKAGIGCVIVESDLARCKELCSLLPKAEVIHGDISDQYLLESEGLSQCDALVTLTGLDELNMIVSLYGISQGVPQVITKLSHTDNHSIFGSLSLGSYICPKELCCNNIVRYVRAMQNQTGAAISVHTIADGQAEAMEFLADPQTKFCGVPLKDIKLKANVLVVSISHGAATEIANGDSIFQVGDTVVVVTNSGVVLRQLNDIFA
;
A
#
# COMPACT_ATOMS: atom_id res chain seq x y z
N MET A 1 -23.18 -8.11 -3.65
CA MET A 1 -22.85 -7.61 -2.30
C MET A 1 -23.13 -6.13 -2.30
N ASN A 2 -23.97 -5.68 -1.36
CA ASN A 2 -24.42 -4.29 -1.27
C ASN A 2 -23.54 -3.54 -0.27
N ILE A 3 -22.84 -2.53 -0.75
CA ILE A 3 -21.86 -1.77 0.05
C ILE A 3 -22.30 -0.32 0.15
N ILE A 4 -22.34 0.22 1.37
CA ILE A 4 -22.59 1.64 1.62
C ILE A 4 -21.27 2.32 1.96
N ILE A 5 -20.95 3.43 1.26
CA ILE A 5 -19.79 4.27 1.53
C ILE A 5 -20.30 5.63 2.07
N ALA A 6 -20.02 5.92 3.31
CA ALA A 6 -20.38 7.17 3.96
C ALA A 6 -19.19 8.13 3.96
N GLY A 7 -19.30 9.20 3.18
CA GLY A 7 -18.28 10.20 2.91
C GLY A 7 -17.59 9.97 1.56
N ASP A 8 -17.87 10.81 0.57
CA ASP A 8 -17.35 10.75 -0.79
C ASP A 8 -16.16 11.71 -1.01
N GLY A 9 -15.32 11.82 0.02
CA GLY A 9 -14.05 12.52 -0.06
C GLY A 9 -12.96 11.66 -0.73
N LYS A 10 -11.68 12.06 -0.58
CA LYS A 10 -10.52 11.39 -1.24
C LYS A 10 -10.48 9.86 -1.05
N VAL A 11 -10.82 9.35 0.13
CA VAL A 11 -10.83 7.90 0.43
C VAL A 11 -12.11 7.26 -0.13
N GLY A 12 -13.28 7.87 0.12
CA GLY A 12 -14.57 7.36 -0.36
C GLY A 12 -14.62 7.23 -1.88
N ALA A 13 -14.28 8.29 -2.62
CA ALA A 13 -14.26 8.27 -4.08
C ALA A 13 -13.26 7.23 -4.65
N THR A 14 -12.11 7.00 -3.97
CA THR A 14 -11.17 5.96 -4.39
C THR A 14 -11.76 4.56 -4.16
N LEU A 15 -12.44 4.34 -3.03
CA LEU A 15 -13.15 3.09 -2.74
C LEU A 15 -14.31 2.85 -3.71
N THR A 16 -15.11 3.89 -3.99
CA THR A 16 -16.20 3.83 -4.96
C THR A 16 -15.69 3.34 -6.30
N ARG A 17 -14.62 3.95 -6.83
CA ARG A 17 -13.97 3.52 -8.08
C ARG A 17 -13.51 2.06 -8.05
N GLN A 18 -12.84 1.64 -6.98
CA GLN A 18 -12.28 0.29 -6.89
C GLN A 18 -13.39 -0.77 -6.75
N LEU A 19 -14.37 -0.52 -5.89
CA LEU A 19 -15.42 -1.49 -5.60
C LEU A 19 -16.42 -1.62 -6.75
N THR A 20 -16.80 -0.53 -7.42
CA THR A 20 -17.61 -0.59 -8.63
C THR A 20 -16.88 -1.29 -9.78
N GLY A 21 -15.56 -1.04 -9.91
CA GLY A 21 -14.71 -1.73 -10.89
C GLY A 21 -14.65 -3.25 -10.67
N GLU A 22 -14.87 -3.73 -9.43
CA GLU A 22 -14.97 -5.16 -9.09
C GLU A 22 -16.39 -5.72 -9.22
N GLY A 23 -17.37 -4.89 -9.60
CA GLY A 23 -18.75 -5.30 -9.82
C GLY A 23 -19.60 -5.40 -8.54
N TYR A 24 -19.24 -4.64 -7.49
CA TYR A 24 -20.08 -4.51 -6.29
C TYR A 24 -21.15 -3.43 -6.50
N ASP A 25 -22.31 -3.63 -5.87
CA ASP A 25 -23.38 -2.62 -5.81
C ASP A 25 -23.05 -1.60 -4.73
N VAL A 26 -22.75 -0.36 -5.13
CA VAL A 26 -22.28 0.67 -4.23
C VAL A 26 -23.32 1.79 -4.08
N THR A 27 -23.66 2.11 -2.83
CA THR A 27 -24.41 3.32 -2.46
C THR A 27 -23.49 4.30 -1.75
N VAL A 28 -23.46 5.55 -2.19
CA VAL A 28 -22.60 6.59 -1.62
C VAL A 28 -23.43 7.62 -0.87
N ILE A 29 -23.03 7.97 0.36
CA ILE A 29 -23.65 9.01 1.16
C ILE A 29 -22.66 10.15 1.36
N ASP A 30 -23.05 11.39 1.03
CA ASP A 30 -22.29 12.60 1.41
C ASP A 30 -23.24 13.76 1.68
N SER A 31 -22.82 14.69 2.52
CA SER A 31 -23.56 15.94 2.78
C SER A 31 -23.43 16.96 1.64
N LYS A 32 -22.37 16.86 0.83
CA LYS A 32 -22.05 17.77 -0.27
C LYS A 32 -22.50 17.18 -1.60
N LEU A 33 -23.50 17.80 -2.23
CA LEU A 33 -24.04 17.36 -3.51
C LEU A 33 -22.96 17.25 -4.60
N LYS A 34 -22.04 18.19 -4.67
CA LYS A 34 -20.97 18.21 -5.69
C LYS A 34 -20.09 16.94 -5.68
N CYS A 35 -19.80 16.40 -4.49
CA CYS A 35 -19.02 15.15 -4.39
C CYS A 35 -19.80 13.97 -5.00
N LEU A 36 -21.11 13.91 -4.72
CA LEU A 36 -21.99 12.86 -5.24
C LEU A 36 -22.19 12.93 -6.75
N GLU A 37 -22.31 14.15 -7.31
CA GLU A 37 -22.41 14.36 -8.76
C GLU A 37 -21.20 13.81 -9.49
N ASP A 38 -19.99 14.10 -9.00
CA ASP A 38 -18.73 13.60 -9.57
C ASP A 38 -18.68 12.05 -9.58
N SER A 39 -19.21 11.40 -8.56
CA SER A 39 -19.24 9.93 -8.46
C SER A 39 -20.31 9.30 -9.34
N VAL A 40 -21.51 9.88 -9.40
CA VAL A 40 -22.62 9.38 -10.26
C VAL A 40 -22.28 9.55 -11.74
N GLU A 41 -21.60 10.65 -12.13
CA GLU A 41 -21.20 10.85 -13.52
C GLU A 41 -20.16 9.83 -14.02
N ARG A 42 -19.33 9.31 -13.12
CA ARG A 42 -18.20 8.43 -13.48
C ARG A 42 -18.46 6.96 -13.25
N TYR A 43 -19.35 6.62 -12.31
CA TYR A 43 -19.55 5.25 -11.83
C TYR A 43 -21.05 4.93 -11.75
N ASP A 44 -21.37 3.66 -11.90
CA ASP A 44 -22.73 3.15 -11.70
C ASP A 44 -22.97 2.97 -10.19
N VAL A 45 -23.44 4.04 -9.52
CA VAL A 45 -23.66 4.08 -8.09
C VAL A 45 -24.98 4.76 -7.73
N ILE A 46 -25.55 4.35 -6.61
CA ILE A 46 -26.69 5.06 -6.01
C ILE A 46 -26.10 6.15 -5.08
N SER A 47 -26.63 7.37 -5.15
CA SER A 47 -26.22 8.47 -4.27
C SER A 47 -27.35 8.90 -3.34
N VAL A 48 -26.98 9.18 -2.08
CA VAL A 48 -27.90 9.71 -1.08
C VAL A 48 -27.27 10.95 -0.43
N GLN A 49 -27.91 12.10 -0.59
CA GLN A 49 -27.44 13.32 0.04
C GLN A 49 -27.95 13.44 1.48
N GLY A 50 -27.04 13.58 2.44
CA GLY A 50 -27.44 13.79 3.83
C GLY A 50 -26.33 13.52 4.85
N ASN A 51 -26.73 13.60 6.12
CA ASN A 51 -25.86 13.24 7.24
C ASN A 51 -25.88 11.72 7.43
N CYS A 52 -24.77 11.06 7.17
CA CYS A 52 -24.64 9.60 7.26
C CYS A 52 -24.87 9.03 8.69
N ALA A 53 -24.85 9.85 9.74
CA ALA A 53 -25.19 9.42 11.09
C ALA A 53 -26.71 9.41 11.36
N SER A 54 -27.54 9.89 10.42
CA SER A 54 -28.99 9.90 10.53
C SER A 54 -29.61 8.56 10.15
N MET A 55 -30.49 8.02 10.98
CA MET A 55 -31.24 6.78 10.69
C MET A 55 -32.04 6.87 9.39
N ASP A 56 -32.65 8.03 9.08
CA ASP A 56 -33.45 8.21 7.88
C ASP A 56 -32.58 8.20 6.62
N VAL A 57 -31.40 8.81 6.65
CA VAL A 57 -30.42 8.79 5.54
C VAL A 57 -29.87 7.39 5.35
N LEU A 58 -29.54 6.67 6.42
CA LEU A 58 -29.08 5.29 6.38
C LEU A 58 -30.17 4.36 5.81
N ARG A 59 -31.46 4.60 6.17
CA ARG A 59 -32.59 3.84 5.62
C ARG A 59 -32.75 4.08 4.11
N GLN A 60 -32.66 5.33 3.66
CA GLN A 60 -32.67 5.70 2.24
C GLN A 60 -31.51 5.06 1.47
N ALA A 61 -30.36 4.91 2.11
CA ALA A 61 -29.19 4.26 1.54
C ALA A 61 -29.29 2.71 1.51
N GLY A 62 -30.37 2.13 2.04
CA GLY A 62 -30.58 0.68 2.01
C GLY A 62 -29.84 -0.10 3.10
N VAL A 63 -29.60 0.51 4.28
CA VAL A 63 -28.82 -0.12 5.37
C VAL A 63 -29.39 -1.46 5.84
N MET A 64 -30.71 -1.67 5.69
CA MET A 64 -31.37 -2.91 6.15
C MET A 64 -30.95 -4.13 5.33
N ASP A 65 -30.61 -3.94 4.04
CA ASP A 65 -30.24 -4.97 3.08
C ASP A 65 -28.76 -4.90 2.69
N ALA A 66 -27.98 -4.01 3.31
CA ALA A 66 -26.56 -3.88 3.06
C ALA A 66 -25.74 -4.96 3.79
N ASP A 67 -24.66 -5.38 3.16
CA ASP A 67 -23.68 -6.33 3.72
C ASP A 67 -22.54 -5.61 4.47
N LEU A 68 -22.16 -4.42 3.99
CA LEU A 68 -21.04 -3.65 4.51
C LEU A 68 -21.34 -2.15 4.48
N LEU A 69 -20.95 -1.45 5.54
CA LEU A 69 -20.90 0.01 5.59
C LEU A 69 -19.47 0.47 5.90
N ILE A 70 -18.96 1.42 5.10
CA ILE A 70 -17.64 2.01 5.25
C ILE A 70 -17.81 3.49 5.55
N ALA A 71 -17.54 3.93 6.79
CA ALA A 71 -17.59 5.33 7.19
C ALA A 71 -16.21 5.99 7.06
N ALA A 72 -16.06 6.87 6.05
CA ALA A 72 -14.79 7.52 5.67
C ALA A 72 -14.93 9.06 5.57
N THR A 73 -15.80 9.67 6.37
CA THR A 73 -16.02 11.13 6.40
C THR A 73 -14.82 11.90 6.98
N GLY A 74 -14.91 13.22 7.02
CA GLY A 74 -13.88 14.10 7.58
C GLY A 74 -13.74 14.05 9.10
N ALA A 75 -14.73 13.53 9.85
CA ALA A 75 -14.77 13.53 11.32
C ALA A 75 -14.85 12.10 11.88
N ASP A 76 -13.94 11.78 12.79
CA ASP A 76 -13.83 10.44 13.39
C ASP A 76 -15.07 10.09 14.21
N GLU A 77 -15.63 11.07 14.93
CA GLU A 77 -16.85 10.95 15.74
C GLU A 77 -18.07 10.65 14.88
N VAL A 78 -18.17 11.29 13.70
CA VAL A 78 -19.26 11.04 12.75
C VAL A 78 -19.13 9.62 12.16
N ASN A 79 -17.91 9.17 11.88
CA ASN A 79 -17.67 7.81 11.39
C ASN A 79 -18.09 6.76 12.43
N LEU A 80 -17.75 6.99 13.71
CA LEU A 80 -18.19 6.11 14.81
C LEU A 80 -19.69 6.09 14.96
N LEU A 81 -20.30 7.26 15.02
CA LEU A 81 -21.77 7.37 15.18
C LEU A 81 -22.49 6.74 13.99
N CYS A 82 -22.02 6.96 12.77
CA CYS A 82 -22.57 6.33 11.57
C CYS A 82 -22.53 4.80 11.68
N CYS A 83 -21.39 4.21 11.99
CA CYS A 83 -21.23 2.76 12.13
C CYS A 83 -22.12 2.21 13.26
N THR A 84 -22.14 2.87 14.43
CA THR A 84 -22.95 2.44 15.57
C THR A 84 -24.45 2.50 15.25
N THR A 85 -24.91 3.57 14.62
CA THR A 85 -26.32 3.71 14.20
C THR A 85 -26.69 2.65 13.17
N ALA A 86 -25.85 2.44 12.16
CA ALA A 86 -26.08 1.44 11.13
C ALA A 86 -26.12 0.02 11.71
N HIS A 87 -25.19 -0.33 12.60
CA HIS A 87 -25.17 -1.63 13.28
C HIS A 87 -26.39 -1.84 14.19
N ALA A 88 -26.84 -0.79 14.88
CA ALA A 88 -28.06 -0.85 15.68
C ALA A 88 -29.33 -1.09 14.81
N MET A 89 -29.35 -0.54 13.58
CA MET A 89 -30.42 -0.78 12.62
C MET A 89 -30.35 -2.17 11.98
N ASN A 90 -29.15 -2.62 11.62
CA ASN A 90 -28.90 -3.94 11.02
C ASN A 90 -27.72 -4.63 11.75
N PRO A 91 -28.00 -5.48 12.76
CA PRO A 91 -26.94 -6.17 13.52
C PRO A 91 -26.08 -7.16 12.72
N ARG A 92 -26.48 -7.52 11.50
CA ARG A 92 -25.71 -8.40 10.60
C ARG A 92 -24.73 -7.62 9.75
N LEU A 93 -24.89 -6.31 9.68
CA LEU A 93 -24.07 -5.42 8.87
C LEU A 93 -22.64 -5.39 9.39
N HIS A 94 -21.68 -5.64 8.51
CA HIS A 94 -20.29 -5.35 8.78
C HIS A 94 -20.04 -3.85 8.69
N THR A 95 -19.23 -3.31 9.59
CA THR A 95 -18.94 -1.87 9.59
C THR A 95 -17.45 -1.60 9.65
N ILE A 96 -16.98 -0.64 8.87
CA ILE A 96 -15.61 -0.16 8.85
C ILE A 96 -15.60 1.33 9.16
N ALA A 97 -14.89 1.76 10.21
CA ALA A 97 -14.76 3.16 10.58
C ALA A 97 -13.33 3.68 10.31
N ARG A 98 -13.23 4.85 9.66
CA ARG A 98 -11.98 5.59 9.57
C ARG A 98 -11.79 6.43 10.83
N ILE A 99 -10.72 6.12 11.58
CA ILE A 99 -10.33 6.80 12.82
C ILE A 99 -8.87 7.21 12.71
N ARG A 100 -8.62 8.52 12.74
CA ARG A 100 -7.31 9.12 12.50
C ARG A 100 -6.67 9.74 13.74
N ASN A 101 -7.52 10.13 14.72
CA ASN A 101 -7.04 10.73 15.94
C ASN A 101 -6.30 9.67 16.78
N PRO A 102 -5.01 9.92 17.15
CA PRO A 102 -4.24 9.00 17.99
C PRO A 102 -4.89 8.71 19.34
N GLU A 103 -5.55 9.69 19.94
CA GLU A 103 -6.21 9.57 21.25
C GLU A 103 -7.36 8.57 21.21
N TYR A 104 -8.06 8.46 20.07
CA TYR A 104 -9.19 7.54 19.92
C TYR A 104 -8.77 6.12 19.54
N THR A 105 -7.66 5.97 18.85
CA THR A 105 -7.29 4.69 18.22
C THR A 105 -7.18 3.57 19.24
N GLU A 106 -6.54 3.78 20.38
CA GLU A 106 -6.36 2.76 21.42
C GLU A 106 -7.67 2.47 22.16
N GLN A 107 -8.41 3.52 22.53
CA GLN A 107 -9.69 3.38 23.24
C GLN A 107 -10.72 2.62 22.39
N ILE A 108 -10.88 3.01 21.13
CA ILE A 108 -11.86 2.42 20.23
C ILE A 108 -11.49 0.96 19.91
N PHE A 109 -10.21 0.63 19.84
CA PHE A 109 -9.80 -0.76 19.65
C PHE A 109 -10.32 -1.70 20.75
N HIS A 110 -10.32 -1.24 22.01
CA HIS A 110 -10.89 -1.97 23.14
C HIS A 110 -12.42 -1.96 23.18
N MET A 111 -13.04 -0.96 22.59
CA MET A 111 -14.49 -0.77 22.59
C MET A 111 -15.16 -1.12 21.24
N ARG A 112 -14.42 -1.74 20.31
CA ARG A 112 -14.90 -1.97 18.95
C ARG A 112 -16.21 -2.73 18.89
N ASP A 113 -16.40 -3.71 19.76
CA ASP A 113 -17.61 -4.55 19.79
C ASP A 113 -18.82 -3.74 20.30
N LEU A 114 -18.61 -2.79 21.23
CA LEU A 114 -19.63 -1.87 21.70
C LEU A 114 -20.13 -0.94 20.57
N PHE A 115 -19.22 -0.52 19.69
CA PHE A 115 -19.55 0.31 18.53
C PHE A 115 -20.02 -0.51 17.31
N GLY A 116 -20.07 -1.83 17.40
CA GLY A 116 -20.42 -2.71 16.31
C GLY A 116 -19.41 -2.68 15.15
N LEU A 117 -18.12 -2.45 15.44
CA LEU A 117 -17.08 -2.28 14.41
C LEU A 117 -16.42 -3.60 14.05
N SER A 118 -16.50 -3.95 12.78
CA SER A 118 -15.78 -5.09 12.21
C SER A 118 -14.31 -4.77 11.95
N MET A 119 -14.02 -3.54 11.51
CA MET A 119 -12.66 -3.09 11.20
C MET A 119 -12.48 -1.59 11.48
N LEU A 120 -11.27 -1.24 11.93
CA LEU A 120 -10.80 0.14 12.07
C LEU A 120 -9.71 0.42 11.03
N ILE A 121 -9.78 1.59 10.40
CA ILE A 121 -8.77 2.03 9.45
C ILE A 121 -8.20 3.39 9.83
N ASN A 122 -6.87 3.51 9.69
CA ASN A 122 -6.13 4.74 9.91
C ASN A 122 -5.09 4.89 8.80
N PRO A 123 -5.42 5.64 7.72
CA PRO A 123 -4.53 5.80 6.57
C PRO A 123 -3.18 6.41 6.95
N GLU A 124 -3.17 7.33 7.91
CA GLU A 124 -1.96 8.02 8.33
C GLU A 124 -1.01 7.10 9.11
N ASN A 125 -1.55 6.26 9.99
CA ASN A 125 -0.74 5.26 10.71
C ASN A 125 -0.26 4.13 9.79
N GLN A 126 -1.08 3.73 8.81
CA GLN A 126 -0.68 2.74 7.80
C GLN A 126 0.46 3.29 6.93
N ALA A 127 0.38 4.55 6.51
CA ALA A 127 1.45 5.23 5.79
C ALA A 127 2.74 5.31 6.62
N ALA A 128 2.65 5.69 7.89
CA ALA A 128 3.79 5.72 8.80
C ALA A 128 4.43 4.33 8.97
N THR A 129 3.63 3.28 9.05
CA THR A 129 4.12 1.89 9.12
C THR A 129 4.88 1.51 7.85
N GLU A 130 4.36 1.88 6.68
CA GLU A 130 5.00 1.55 5.42
C GLU A 130 6.28 2.36 5.20
N ILE A 131 6.31 3.64 5.59
CA ILE A 131 7.52 4.46 5.56
C ILE A 131 8.60 3.85 6.49
N GLU A 132 8.24 3.45 7.70
CA GLU A 132 9.16 2.76 8.62
C GLU A 132 9.77 1.49 7.98
N ARG A 133 8.94 0.70 7.27
CA ARG A 133 9.40 -0.49 6.54
C ARG A 133 10.37 -0.14 5.41
N LEU A 134 10.08 0.91 4.64
CA LEU A 134 10.98 1.39 3.58
C LEU A 134 12.30 1.89 4.17
N LEU A 135 12.27 2.64 5.27
CA LEU A 135 13.48 3.14 5.96
C LEU A 135 14.36 2.00 6.48
N LYS A 136 13.77 0.89 6.89
CA LYS A 136 14.49 -0.30 7.34
C LYS A 136 15.27 -1.00 6.22
N TYR A 137 14.82 -0.85 4.97
CA TYR A 137 15.40 -1.50 3.80
C TYR A 137 15.66 -0.48 2.69
N PRO A 138 16.69 0.37 2.83
CA PRO A 138 17.04 1.37 1.82
C PRO A 138 17.34 0.69 0.48
N GLY A 139 16.89 1.30 -0.60
CA GLY A 139 17.06 0.79 -1.97
C GLY A 139 15.84 0.07 -2.54
N PHE A 140 14.85 -0.31 -1.73
CA PHE A 140 13.55 -0.70 -2.25
C PHE A 140 12.71 0.55 -2.54
N LEU A 141 12.20 0.65 -3.76
CA LEU A 141 11.28 1.73 -4.15
C LEU A 141 9.87 1.46 -3.62
N ARG A 142 9.48 0.19 -3.60
CA ARG A 142 8.17 -0.29 -3.13
C ARG A 142 8.28 -1.70 -2.56
N ARG A 143 7.35 -2.03 -1.67
CA ARG A 143 7.21 -3.35 -1.05
C ARG A 143 5.73 -3.71 -0.93
N ASP A 144 5.35 -4.85 -1.49
CA ASP A 144 4.02 -5.42 -1.36
C ASP A 144 4.12 -6.76 -0.62
N THR A 145 3.29 -6.96 0.41
CA THR A 145 3.36 -8.14 1.30
C THR A 145 2.23 -9.11 1.02
N PHE A 146 2.58 -10.40 0.98
CA PHE A 146 1.67 -11.52 0.74
C PHE A 146 1.83 -12.59 1.82
N ALA A 147 0.92 -13.56 1.87
CA ALA A 147 0.98 -14.70 2.78
C ALA A 147 1.19 -14.27 4.26
N LYS A 148 0.43 -13.26 4.71
CA LYS A 148 0.54 -12.68 6.06
C LYS A 148 1.95 -12.13 6.37
N GLY A 149 2.61 -11.55 5.37
CA GLY A 149 3.93 -10.92 5.52
C GLY A 149 5.12 -11.86 5.37
N ARG A 150 4.94 -13.11 4.92
CA ARG A 150 6.03 -14.08 4.74
C ARG A 150 6.72 -13.97 3.38
N THR A 151 5.98 -13.59 2.35
CA THR A 151 6.48 -13.30 1.01
C THR A 151 6.30 -11.84 0.70
N GLU A 152 7.29 -11.25 0.04
CA GLU A 152 7.24 -9.88 -0.41
C GLU A 152 7.61 -9.78 -1.89
N ILE A 153 6.93 -8.91 -2.61
CA ILE A 153 7.37 -8.41 -3.90
C ILE A 153 7.98 -7.04 -3.65
N VAL A 154 9.26 -6.92 -3.94
CA VAL A 154 10.03 -5.70 -3.74
C VAL A 154 10.43 -5.11 -5.08
N GLU A 155 10.39 -3.80 -5.17
CA GLU A 155 10.81 -3.08 -6.36
C GLU A 155 12.21 -2.49 -6.16
N LEU A 156 13.10 -2.77 -7.11
CA LEU A 156 14.47 -2.28 -7.17
C LEU A 156 14.73 -1.59 -8.51
N ARG A 157 15.53 -0.53 -8.51
CA ARG A 157 16.07 0.08 -9.73
C ARG A 157 17.48 -0.41 -10.00
N VAL A 158 17.78 -0.68 -11.27
CA VAL A 158 19.13 -1.01 -11.72
C VAL A 158 19.85 0.28 -12.10
N ASP A 159 20.80 0.69 -11.28
CA ASP A 159 21.67 1.82 -11.57
C ASP A 159 22.90 1.40 -12.34
N ALA A 160 23.61 2.34 -12.98
CA ALA A 160 24.84 2.07 -13.74
C ALA A 160 25.93 1.35 -12.90
N LYS A 161 25.97 1.60 -11.59
CA LYS A 161 26.91 0.98 -10.64
C LYS A 161 26.38 -0.30 -10.00
N SER A 162 25.15 -0.69 -10.31
CA SER A 162 24.52 -1.89 -9.77
C SER A 162 25.22 -3.14 -10.24
N LYS A 163 25.46 -4.10 -9.33
CA LYS A 163 25.94 -5.44 -9.67
C LYS A 163 25.01 -6.21 -10.60
N LEU A 164 23.77 -5.73 -10.78
CA LEU A 164 22.78 -6.34 -11.66
C LEU A 164 22.86 -5.83 -13.11
N CYS A 165 23.56 -4.72 -13.35
CA CYS A 165 23.67 -4.15 -14.69
C CYS A 165 24.42 -5.12 -15.63
N ASN A 166 23.82 -5.40 -16.81
CA ASN A 166 24.32 -6.32 -17.83
C ASN A 166 24.39 -7.80 -17.39
N VAL A 167 23.63 -8.20 -16.37
CA VAL A 167 23.54 -9.57 -15.88
C VAL A 167 22.33 -10.28 -16.50
N LYS A 168 22.49 -11.56 -16.92
CA LYS A 168 21.37 -12.43 -17.28
C LYS A 168 20.63 -12.89 -16.02
N LEU A 169 19.31 -13.03 -16.10
CA LEU A 169 18.53 -13.53 -14.96
C LEU A 169 18.88 -14.95 -14.54
N SER A 170 19.32 -15.81 -15.48
CA SER A 170 19.86 -17.15 -15.17
C SER A 170 21.02 -17.08 -14.16
N ASP A 171 21.83 -16.02 -14.23
CA ASP A 171 23.04 -15.85 -13.43
C ASP A 171 22.79 -15.09 -12.11
N LEU A 172 21.57 -14.59 -11.93
CA LEU A 172 21.17 -13.78 -10.76
C LEU A 172 21.49 -14.49 -9.43
N ARG A 173 21.29 -15.81 -9.37
CA ARG A 173 21.54 -16.62 -8.16
C ARG A 173 22.98 -16.54 -7.67
N THR A 174 23.94 -16.37 -8.56
CA THR A 174 25.36 -16.28 -8.22
C THR A 174 25.67 -14.98 -7.46
N ILE A 175 24.90 -13.93 -7.74
CA ILE A 175 25.05 -12.60 -7.14
C ILE A 175 24.26 -12.50 -5.83
N VAL A 176 22.95 -12.84 -5.86
CA VAL A 176 22.05 -12.60 -4.71
C VAL A 176 22.18 -13.64 -3.61
N LYS A 177 22.67 -14.85 -3.91
CA LYS A 177 22.93 -15.96 -2.95
C LYS A 177 21.76 -16.31 -2.04
N CYS A 178 20.54 -16.02 -2.45
CA CYS A 178 19.30 -16.42 -1.82
C CYS A 178 18.24 -16.76 -2.88
N LYS A 179 17.18 -17.44 -2.46
CA LYS A 179 16.08 -17.78 -3.37
C LYS A 179 15.25 -16.52 -3.64
N VAL A 180 15.24 -16.10 -4.89
CA VAL A 180 14.42 -14.99 -5.39
C VAL A 180 13.88 -15.34 -6.78
N LEU A 181 12.80 -14.68 -7.17
CA LEU A 181 12.22 -14.77 -8.50
C LEU A 181 11.92 -13.35 -9.00
N VAL A 182 12.47 -12.98 -10.16
CA VAL A 182 12.10 -11.73 -10.84
C VAL A 182 10.79 -11.98 -11.57
N CYS A 183 9.70 -11.40 -11.07
CA CYS A 183 8.36 -11.62 -11.57
C CYS A 183 7.96 -10.65 -12.69
N ALA A 184 8.53 -9.44 -12.68
CA ALA A 184 8.34 -8.46 -13.74
C ALA A 184 9.55 -7.53 -13.85
N VAL A 185 9.75 -6.95 -15.03
CA VAL A 185 10.72 -5.88 -15.30
C VAL A 185 10.01 -4.77 -16.03
N LEU A 186 10.11 -3.56 -15.52
CA LEU A 186 9.63 -2.37 -16.21
C LEU A 186 10.82 -1.71 -16.92
N ARG A 187 10.77 -1.66 -18.25
CA ARG A 187 11.78 -1.06 -19.12
C ARG A 187 11.13 -0.12 -20.13
N GLY A 188 11.55 1.14 -20.14
CA GLY A 188 11.01 2.14 -21.07
C GLY A 188 9.50 2.34 -20.98
N GLY A 189 8.91 2.16 -19.78
CA GLY A 189 7.48 2.27 -19.54
C GLY A 189 6.66 1.03 -19.90
N ALA A 190 7.27 -0.09 -20.32
CA ALA A 190 6.59 -1.35 -20.62
C ALA A 190 6.93 -2.44 -19.60
N ALA A 191 5.92 -3.13 -19.07
CA ALA A 191 6.11 -4.28 -18.20
C ALA A 191 6.37 -5.55 -19.00
N ILE A 192 7.42 -6.26 -18.64
CA ILE A 192 7.89 -7.49 -19.30
C ILE A 192 7.92 -8.60 -18.25
N THR A 193 7.35 -9.77 -18.56
CA THR A 193 7.60 -10.99 -17.77
C THR A 193 8.89 -11.63 -18.31
N PRO A 194 10.00 -11.55 -17.57
CA PRO A 194 11.30 -11.92 -18.13
C PRO A 194 11.53 -13.42 -18.06
N GLY A 195 12.16 -14.00 -19.10
CA GLY A 195 12.74 -15.34 -19.08
C GLY A 195 14.17 -15.35 -18.56
N GLY A 196 14.76 -16.55 -18.38
CA GLY A 196 16.13 -16.71 -17.85
C GLY A 196 17.22 -16.02 -18.67
N ASP A 197 17.06 -15.92 -19.99
CA ASP A 197 18.01 -15.26 -20.89
C ASP A 197 17.89 -13.72 -20.93
N PHE A 198 16.92 -13.16 -20.20
CA PHE A 198 16.73 -11.72 -20.14
C PHE A 198 17.93 -11.04 -19.49
N VAL A 199 18.50 -10.05 -20.18
CA VAL A 199 19.64 -9.26 -19.70
C VAL A 199 19.15 -7.95 -19.08
N LEU A 200 19.48 -7.74 -17.82
CA LEU A 200 19.19 -6.51 -17.08
C LEU A 200 20.03 -5.34 -17.60
N ARG A 201 19.44 -4.15 -17.64
CA ARG A 201 20.10 -2.93 -18.11
C ARG A 201 19.91 -1.80 -17.10
N GLU A 202 20.76 -0.80 -17.20
CA GLU A 202 20.56 0.46 -16.47
C GLU A 202 19.18 1.06 -16.75
N GLY A 203 18.54 1.55 -15.69
CA GLY A 203 17.19 2.14 -15.73
C GLY A 203 16.06 1.13 -15.55
N ASP A 204 16.32 -0.19 -15.63
CA ASP A 204 15.30 -1.20 -15.36
C ASP A 204 14.77 -1.09 -13.93
N ARG A 205 13.47 -1.24 -13.77
CA ARG A 205 12.83 -1.43 -12.46
C ARG A 205 12.41 -2.89 -12.34
N LEU A 206 12.97 -3.58 -11.36
CA LEU A 206 12.80 -5.01 -11.15
C LEU A 206 11.77 -5.25 -10.05
N PHE A 207 10.83 -6.13 -10.28
CA PHE A 207 9.91 -6.64 -9.28
C PHE A 207 10.35 -8.04 -8.88
N ILE A 208 10.89 -8.17 -7.68
CA ILE A 208 11.53 -9.38 -7.18
C ILE A 208 10.69 -9.97 -6.05
N THR A 209 10.28 -11.22 -6.19
CA THR A 209 9.67 -11.98 -5.11
C THR A 209 10.75 -12.61 -4.25
N ALA A 210 10.68 -12.39 -2.94
CA ALA A 210 11.57 -12.95 -1.95
C ALA A 210 10.82 -13.30 -0.64
N LEU A 211 11.36 -14.24 0.13
CA LEU A 211 10.92 -14.44 1.51
C LEU A 211 11.38 -13.26 2.36
N SER A 212 10.54 -12.79 3.27
CA SER A 212 10.83 -11.62 4.11
C SER A 212 12.14 -11.75 4.90
N GLU A 213 12.51 -12.96 5.32
CA GLU A 213 13.77 -13.27 5.99
C GLU A 213 15.00 -13.06 5.10
N ASN A 214 14.84 -13.16 3.78
CA ASN A 214 15.93 -13.08 2.81
C ASN A 214 16.20 -11.65 2.31
N LEU A 215 15.35 -10.68 2.60
CA LEU A 215 15.46 -9.31 2.09
C LEU A 215 16.77 -8.62 2.52
N THR A 216 17.17 -8.79 3.77
CA THR A 216 18.45 -8.25 4.26
C THR A 216 19.64 -8.85 3.52
N THR A 217 19.61 -10.18 3.27
CA THR A 217 20.65 -10.89 2.52
C THR A 217 20.69 -10.43 1.07
N LEU A 218 19.53 -10.27 0.43
CA LEU A 218 19.41 -9.73 -0.93
C LEU A 218 20.10 -8.35 -1.03
N LEU A 219 19.74 -7.39 -0.18
CA LEU A 219 20.31 -6.05 -0.22
C LEU A 219 21.82 -6.01 0.09
N LYS A 220 22.29 -6.81 1.04
CA LYS A 220 23.72 -6.94 1.34
C LYS A 220 24.51 -7.46 0.15
N ASN A 221 24.02 -8.50 -0.51
CA ASN A 221 24.71 -9.12 -1.66
C ASN A 221 24.72 -8.20 -2.89
N LEU A 222 23.65 -7.40 -3.05
CA LEU A 222 23.62 -6.35 -4.07
C LEU A 222 24.53 -5.15 -3.75
N GLY A 223 25.01 -5.05 -2.51
CA GLY A 223 25.80 -3.91 -2.06
C GLY A 223 24.99 -2.65 -1.75
N ILE A 224 23.68 -2.77 -1.60
CA ILE A 224 22.76 -1.67 -1.36
C ILE A 224 22.65 -1.37 0.15
N LEU A 225 22.60 -2.41 0.99
CA LEU A 225 22.52 -2.26 2.45
C LEU A 225 23.89 -2.02 3.04
N THR A 226 24.32 -0.77 3.09
CA THR A 226 25.64 -0.38 3.61
C THR A 226 25.55 0.29 4.98
N ARG A 227 24.43 0.92 5.32
CA ARG A 227 24.29 1.71 6.55
C ARG A 227 22.86 1.62 7.10
N GLN A 228 22.75 1.55 8.44
CA GLN A 228 21.44 1.68 9.11
C GLN A 228 21.05 3.16 9.18
N VAL A 229 19.76 3.44 8.99
CA VAL A 229 19.18 4.77 9.17
C VAL A 229 19.24 5.13 10.65
N ARG A 230 19.84 6.28 10.98
CA ARG A 230 19.97 6.80 12.34
C ARG A 230 19.31 8.16 12.54
N ARG A 231 19.25 8.98 11.49
CA ARG A 231 18.66 10.32 11.53
C ARG A 231 17.79 10.54 10.31
N VAL A 232 16.53 10.95 10.55
CA VAL A 232 15.52 11.17 9.50
C VAL A 232 15.00 12.59 9.61
N MET A 233 14.94 13.31 8.48
CA MET A 233 14.28 14.60 8.38
C MET A 233 12.86 14.39 7.82
N LEU A 234 11.84 14.88 8.54
CA LEU A 234 10.43 14.84 8.19
C LEU A 234 9.98 16.24 7.80
N CYS A 235 9.62 16.44 6.55
CA CYS A 235 9.13 17.71 6.02
C CYS A 235 7.60 17.76 6.08
N GLY A 236 7.08 18.52 7.07
CA GLY A 236 5.67 18.64 7.43
C GLY A 236 5.32 17.90 8.72
N GLY A 237 4.62 18.55 9.64
CA GLY A 237 4.28 18.07 11.00
C GLY A 237 2.86 17.47 11.12
N GLY A 238 2.30 16.95 10.03
CA GLY A 238 0.96 16.36 10.00
C GLY A 238 0.84 15.05 10.81
N ARG A 239 -0.33 14.40 10.72
CA ARG A 239 -0.60 13.13 11.44
C ARG A 239 0.33 12.00 11.04
N VAL A 240 0.70 11.89 9.75
CA VAL A 240 1.67 10.87 9.29
C VAL A 240 3.01 11.07 9.99
N SER A 241 3.48 12.32 10.07
CA SER A 241 4.74 12.67 10.76
C SER A 241 4.70 12.31 12.23
N TYR A 242 3.60 12.58 12.91
CA TYR A 242 3.40 12.20 14.31
C TYR A 242 3.53 10.68 14.51
N TYR A 243 2.77 9.88 13.74
CA TYR A 243 2.83 8.42 13.85
C TYR A 243 4.22 7.88 13.50
N LEU A 244 4.83 8.41 12.45
CA LEU A 244 6.16 7.98 12.00
C LEU A 244 7.23 8.33 13.03
N ALA A 245 7.29 9.57 13.50
CA ALA A 245 8.27 10.00 14.50
C ALA A 245 8.18 9.18 15.80
N ASN A 246 6.96 8.88 16.26
CA ASN A 246 6.74 8.04 17.44
C ASN A 246 7.31 6.62 17.23
N ARG A 247 7.15 6.03 16.05
CA ARG A 247 7.72 4.72 15.69
C ARG A 247 9.24 4.76 15.60
N LEU A 248 9.79 5.76 14.91
CA LEU A 248 11.23 5.93 14.73
C LEU A 248 11.94 6.14 16.06
N MET A 249 11.38 6.98 16.94
CA MET A 249 11.93 7.20 18.28
C MET A 249 11.92 5.92 19.13
N LYS A 250 10.87 5.10 19.04
CA LYS A 250 10.82 3.78 19.70
C LYS A 250 11.89 2.83 19.17
N ALA A 251 12.27 2.97 17.90
CA ALA A 251 13.33 2.22 17.26
C ALA A 251 14.74 2.82 17.51
N GLY A 252 14.85 3.93 18.27
CA GLY A 252 16.13 4.60 18.56
C GLY A 252 16.66 5.44 17.39
N ILE A 253 15.80 5.84 16.45
CA ILE A 253 16.14 6.67 15.29
C ILE A 253 15.81 8.13 15.61
N GLY A 254 16.79 9.03 15.42
CA GLY A 254 16.60 10.48 15.60
C GLY A 254 15.69 11.08 14.51
N CYS A 255 14.81 11.98 14.92
CA CYS A 255 13.86 12.64 14.03
C CYS A 255 13.99 14.17 14.13
N VAL A 256 14.12 14.82 12.97
CA VAL A 256 13.97 16.26 12.80
C VAL A 256 12.68 16.51 12.05
N ILE A 257 11.77 17.32 12.59
CA ILE A 257 10.50 17.65 11.96
C ILE A 257 10.51 19.14 11.61
N VAL A 258 10.36 19.47 10.34
CA VAL A 258 10.23 20.86 9.87
C VAL A 258 8.76 21.13 9.56
N GLU A 259 8.16 22.13 10.25
CA GLU A 259 6.75 22.48 10.15
C GLU A 259 6.55 23.98 10.11
N SER A 260 5.70 24.46 9.24
CA SER A 260 5.45 25.88 9.01
C SER A 260 4.45 26.50 10.00
N ASP A 261 3.56 25.71 10.58
CA ASP A 261 2.60 26.18 11.57
C ASP A 261 3.19 26.12 12.99
N LEU A 262 3.40 27.31 13.58
CA LEU A 262 3.96 27.45 14.93
C LEU A 262 3.06 26.78 16.01
N ALA A 263 1.74 26.82 15.87
CA ALA A 263 0.85 26.16 16.81
C ALA A 263 1.04 24.64 16.77
N ARG A 264 1.17 24.09 15.56
CA ARG A 264 1.46 22.66 15.35
C ARG A 264 2.85 22.29 15.86
N CYS A 265 3.85 23.12 15.68
CA CYS A 265 5.19 22.90 16.26
C CYS A 265 5.13 22.75 17.79
N LYS A 266 4.42 23.66 18.49
CA LYS A 266 4.27 23.60 19.95
C LYS A 266 3.56 22.32 20.40
N GLU A 267 2.50 21.92 19.69
CA GLU A 267 1.79 20.67 19.94
C GLU A 267 2.71 19.46 19.77
N LEU A 268 3.48 19.40 18.67
CA LEU A 268 4.43 18.32 18.41
C LEU A 268 5.52 18.23 19.45
N CYS A 269 6.07 19.36 19.93
CA CYS A 269 7.04 19.37 21.02
C CYS A 269 6.48 18.73 22.30
N SER A 270 5.20 18.94 22.59
CA SER A 270 4.53 18.32 23.74
C SER A 270 4.33 16.81 23.55
N LEU A 271 3.89 16.41 22.36
CA LEU A 271 3.55 15.01 22.05
C LEU A 271 4.79 14.13 21.77
N LEU A 272 5.88 14.73 21.29
CA LEU A 272 7.10 14.05 20.84
C LEU A 272 8.36 14.66 21.48
N PRO A 273 8.56 14.53 22.80
CA PRO A 273 9.60 15.26 23.55
C PRO A 273 11.04 14.89 23.15
N LYS A 274 11.25 13.84 22.38
CA LYS A 274 12.57 13.40 21.88
C LYS A 274 12.82 13.79 20.41
N ALA A 275 11.84 14.36 19.73
CA ALA A 275 11.99 14.85 18.35
C ALA A 275 12.51 16.29 18.36
N GLU A 276 13.38 16.62 17.43
CA GLU A 276 13.76 17.99 17.14
C GLU A 276 12.67 18.61 16.25
N VAL A 277 11.95 19.62 16.73
CA VAL A 277 10.88 20.28 15.95
C VAL A 277 11.33 21.68 15.59
N ILE A 278 11.40 21.93 14.30
CA ILE A 278 11.87 23.19 13.70
C ILE A 278 10.67 23.92 13.09
N HIS A 279 10.45 25.16 13.51
CA HIS A 279 9.46 26.04 12.89
C HIS A 279 10.06 26.68 11.64
N GLY A 280 9.54 26.34 10.46
CA GLY A 280 10.02 26.91 9.21
C GLY A 280 9.34 26.30 7.96
N ASP A 281 9.59 26.96 6.83
CA ASP A 281 9.07 26.53 5.54
C ASP A 281 10.05 25.56 4.87
N ILE A 282 9.57 24.39 4.47
CA ILE A 282 10.40 23.37 3.81
C ILE A 282 10.83 23.77 2.38
N SER A 283 10.26 24.83 1.80
CA SER A 283 10.72 25.40 0.53
C SER A 283 12.00 26.21 0.69
N ASP A 284 12.36 26.58 1.93
CA ASP A 284 13.61 27.27 2.24
C ASP A 284 14.79 26.28 2.31
N GLN A 285 15.59 26.26 1.26
CA GLN A 285 16.75 25.38 1.14
C GLN A 285 17.81 25.68 2.21
N TYR A 286 18.03 26.96 2.56
CA TYR A 286 18.99 27.34 3.59
C TYR A 286 18.59 26.79 4.97
N LEU A 287 17.30 26.82 5.26
CA LEU A 287 16.77 26.21 6.48
C LEU A 287 17.06 24.71 6.50
N LEU A 288 16.71 23.99 5.43
CA LEU A 288 16.92 22.53 5.39
C LEU A 288 18.41 22.16 5.53
N GLU A 289 19.31 22.92 4.91
CA GLU A 289 20.76 22.71 5.03
C GLU A 289 21.28 23.02 6.43
N SER A 290 20.86 24.13 7.03
CA SER A 290 21.29 24.52 8.39
C SER A 290 20.83 23.52 9.44
N GLU A 291 19.65 22.88 9.23
CA GLU A 291 19.11 21.84 10.11
C GLU A 291 19.65 20.43 9.78
N GLY A 292 20.65 20.36 8.90
CA GLY A 292 21.45 19.17 8.66
C GLY A 292 20.86 18.19 7.67
N LEU A 293 20.19 18.65 6.62
CA LEU A 293 19.66 17.79 5.55
C LEU A 293 20.72 16.83 4.99
N SER A 294 21.93 17.34 4.69
CA SER A 294 23.04 16.55 4.16
C SER A 294 23.61 15.51 5.12
N GLN A 295 23.30 15.62 6.42
CA GLN A 295 23.72 14.69 7.47
C GLN A 295 22.64 13.64 7.79
N CYS A 296 21.44 13.77 7.23
CA CYS A 296 20.37 12.82 7.41
C CYS A 296 20.59 11.56 6.55
N ASP A 297 20.26 10.40 7.10
CA ASP A 297 20.26 9.15 6.36
C ASP A 297 19.01 9.04 5.46
N ALA A 298 17.94 9.77 5.82
CA ALA A 298 16.72 9.81 5.02
C ALA A 298 15.97 11.14 5.13
N LEU A 299 15.29 11.50 4.03
CA LEU A 299 14.33 12.60 3.92
C LEU A 299 12.95 12.05 3.61
N VAL A 300 11.94 12.49 4.36
CA VAL A 300 10.55 12.10 4.14
C VAL A 300 9.68 13.34 3.98
N THR A 301 9.07 13.55 2.83
CA THR A 301 8.22 14.71 2.57
C THR A 301 6.75 14.36 2.79
N LEU A 302 6.07 15.08 3.69
CA LEU A 302 4.78 14.70 4.26
C LEU A 302 3.74 15.84 4.29
N THR A 303 3.95 16.91 3.51
CA THR A 303 3.01 18.04 3.49
C THR A 303 1.69 17.69 2.79
N GLY A 304 0.76 18.64 2.80
CA GLY A 304 -0.52 18.53 2.08
C GLY A 304 -0.42 18.76 0.58
N LEU A 305 0.72 19.25 0.07
CA LEU A 305 0.96 19.69 -1.30
C LEU A 305 1.89 18.69 -2.01
N ASP A 306 1.38 17.96 -3.00
CA ASP A 306 2.14 16.93 -3.71
C ASP A 306 3.31 17.53 -4.49
N GLU A 307 3.11 18.69 -5.14
CA GLU A 307 4.12 19.40 -5.91
C GLU A 307 5.30 19.83 -5.03
N LEU A 308 5.01 20.37 -3.86
CA LEU A 308 6.02 20.76 -2.89
C LEU A 308 6.80 19.54 -2.37
N ASN A 309 6.09 18.46 -2.05
CA ASN A 309 6.72 17.20 -1.64
C ASN A 309 7.68 16.68 -2.72
N MET A 310 7.28 16.74 -4.00
CA MET A 310 8.14 16.33 -5.13
C MET A 310 9.38 17.21 -5.26
N ILE A 311 9.21 18.53 -5.24
CA ILE A 311 10.33 19.48 -5.39
C ILE A 311 11.35 19.28 -4.26
N VAL A 312 10.90 19.20 -3.00
CA VAL A 312 11.78 19.01 -1.85
C VAL A 312 12.47 17.63 -1.87
N SER A 313 11.77 16.61 -2.37
CA SER A 313 12.35 15.27 -2.56
C SER A 313 13.46 15.28 -3.62
N LEU A 314 13.24 15.92 -4.78
CA LEU A 314 14.27 16.09 -5.82
C LEU A 314 15.47 16.88 -5.30
N TYR A 315 15.22 17.92 -4.50
CA TYR A 315 16.28 18.67 -3.83
C TYR A 315 17.10 17.78 -2.90
N GLY A 316 16.45 16.99 -2.03
CA GLY A 316 17.13 16.04 -1.15
C GLY A 316 17.98 15.02 -1.91
N ILE A 317 17.48 14.49 -3.05
CA ILE A 317 18.24 13.60 -3.92
C ILE A 317 19.48 14.33 -4.50
N SER A 318 19.34 15.57 -4.95
CA SER A 318 20.44 16.37 -5.48
C SER A 318 21.52 16.65 -4.45
N GLN A 319 21.14 16.78 -3.18
CA GLN A 319 22.06 16.95 -2.03
C GLN A 319 22.68 15.62 -1.56
N GLY A 320 22.37 14.50 -2.22
CA GLY A 320 22.94 13.20 -1.92
C GLY A 320 22.36 12.51 -0.69
N VAL A 321 21.15 12.88 -0.23
CA VAL A 321 20.46 12.15 0.84
C VAL A 321 20.26 10.70 0.41
N PRO A 322 20.73 9.71 1.19
CA PRO A 322 20.77 8.31 0.77
C PRO A 322 19.40 7.71 0.47
N GLN A 323 18.37 8.13 1.20
CA GLN A 323 17.00 7.65 1.00
C GLN A 323 16.01 8.80 1.05
N VAL A 324 15.16 8.87 0.02
CA VAL A 324 14.10 9.89 -0.05
C VAL A 324 12.76 9.19 -0.24
N ILE A 325 11.78 9.57 0.57
CA ILE A 325 10.42 9.04 0.53
C ILE A 325 9.44 10.19 0.38
N THR A 326 8.63 10.16 -0.67
CA THR A 326 7.70 11.22 -1.04
C THR A 326 6.26 10.81 -0.77
N LYS A 327 5.51 11.57 0.01
CA LYS A 327 4.07 11.38 0.13
C LYS A 327 3.36 12.04 -1.05
N LEU A 328 2.48 11.26 -1.71
CA LEU A 328 1.59 11.73 -2.78
C LEU A 328 0.14 11.46 -2.38
N SER A 329 -0.75 12.40 -2.69
CA SER A 329 -2.19 12.27 -2.49
C SER A 329 -2.90 11.81 -3.75
N HIS A 330 -2.31 12.06 -4.94
CA HIS A 330 -2.82 11.71 -6.25
C HIS A 330 -1.79 10.89 -7.00
N THR A 331 -2.20 9.72 -7.46
CA THR A 331 -1.32 8.76 -8.16
C THR A 331 -1.77 8.53 -9.62
N ASP A 332 -2.75 9.29 -10.09
CA ASP A 332 -3.31 9.14 -11.44
C ASP A 332 -2.27 9.41 -12.56
N ASN A 333 -1.16 10.07 -12.22
CA ASN A 333 -0.05 10.39 -13.12
C ASN A 333 1.20 9.51 -12.87
N HIS A 334 1.04 8.23 -12.60
CA HIS A 334 2.16 7.29 -12.34
C HIS A 334 3.30 7.37 -13.37
N SER A 335 2.99 7.60 -14.65
CA SER A 335 3.97 7.74 -15.72
C SER A 335 4.92 8.92 -15.52
N ILE A 336 4.41 10.04 -14.97
CA ILE A 336 5.21 11.23 -14.67
C ILE A 336 6.12 10.95 -13.47
N PHE A 337 5.61 10.34 -12.42
CA PHE A 337 6.38 10.05 -11.21
C PHE A 337 7.52 9.05 -11.47
N GLY A 338 7.29 8.04 -12.32
CA GLY A 338 8.32 7.09 -12.75
C GLY A 338 9.48 7.76 -13.49
N SER A 339 9.21 8.84 -14.26
CA SER A 339 10.23 9.57 -15.01
C SER A 339 11.08 10.52 -14.13
N LEU A 340 10.51 11.02 -13.01
CA LEU A 340 11.15 12.03 -12.16
C LEU A 340 12.17 11.48 -11.16
N SER A 341 12.37 10.17 -11.08
CA SER A 341 13.33 9.55 -10.13
C SER A 341 13.18 10.03 -8.68
N LEU A 342 11.94 10.13 -8.19
CA LEU A 342 11.60 10.68 -6.85
C LEU A 342 12.05 9.83 -5.66
N GLY A 343 12.75 8.71 -5.88
CA GLY A 343 13.00 7.72 -4.84
C GLY A 343 11.75 6.87 -4.59
N SER A 344 11.50 6.54 -3.33
CA SER A 344 10.27 5.85 -2.93
C SER A 344 9.12 6.84 -2.80
N TYR A 345 7.89 6.41 -3.09
CA TYR A 345 6.71 7.22 -2.81
C TYR A 345 5.63 6.42 -2.09
N ILE A 346 4.74 7.12 -1.41
CA ILE A 346 3.66 6.52 -0.64
C ILE A 346 2.36 7.30 -0.83
N CYS A 347 1.26 6.58 -1.03
CA CYS A 347 -0.08 7.16 -1.11
C CYS A 347 -0.97 6.60 0.01
N PRO A 348 -1.21 7.36 1.10
CA PRO A 348 -1.97 6.88 2.25
C PRO A 348 -3.37 6.39 1.91
N LYS A 349 -4.06 7.05 0.96
CA LYS A 349 -5.41 6.66 0.53
C LYS A 349 -5.42 5.30 -0.17
N GLU A 350 -4.43 5.01 -1.03
CA GLU A 350 -4.33 3.72 -1.72
C GLU A 350 -4.04 2.57 -0.76
N LEU A 351 -3.10 2.77 0.18
CA LEU A 351 -2.83 1.79 1.22
C LEU A 351 -4.08 1.43 2.02
N CYS A 352 -4.86 2.45 2.39
CA CYS A 352 -6.10 2.29 3.10
C CYS A 352 -7.14 1.52 2.26
N CYS A 353 -7.37 1.96 1.02
CA CYS A 353 -8.35 1.35 0.13
C CYS A 353 -8.00 -0.11 -0.18
N ASN A 354 -6.74 -0.43 -0.45
CA ASN A 354 -6.29 -1.80 -0.68
C ASN A 354 -6.56 -2.72 0.53
N ASN A 355 -6.42 -2.21 1.77
CA ASN A 355 -6.74 -2.99 2.96
C ASN A 355 -8.26 -3.23 3.10
N ILE A 356 -9.09 -2.24 2.75
CA ILE A 356 -10.55 -2.38 2.77
C ILE A 356 -10.99 -3.37 1.69
N VAL A 357 -10.51 -3.22 0.46
CA VAL A 357 -10.84 -4.12 -0.66
C VAL A 357 -10.44 -5.57 -0.33
N ARG A 358 -9.27 -5.77 0.30
CA ARG A 358 -8.88 -7.10 0.81
C ARG A 358 -9.89 -7.66 1.81
N TYR A 359 -10.37 -6.83 2.72
CA TYR A 359 -11.40 -7.23 3.69
C TYR A 359 -12.72 -7.60 3.00
N VAL A 360 -13.18 -6.79 2.03
CA VAL A 360 -14.38 -7.04 1.23
C VAL A 360 -14.31 -8.38 0.50
N ARG A 361 -13.18 -8.65 -0.14
CA ARG A 361 -12.93 -9.93 -0.84
C ARG A 361 -12.96 -11.12 0.12
N ALA A 362 -12.36 -10.97 1.30
CA ALA A 362 -12.38 -12.00 2.33
C ALA A 362 -13.79 -12.29 2.87
N MET A 363 -14.67 -11.29 2.92
CA MET A 363 -16.08 -11.48 3.32
C MET A 363 -16.88 -12.28 2.32
N GLN A 364 -16.62 -12.15 1.02
CA GLN A 364 -17.42 -12.78 -0.02
C GLN A 364 -17.32 -14.32 -0.01
N ASN A 365 -16.32 -14.91 0.64
CA ASN A 365 -16.11 -16.38 0.67
C ASN A 365 -16.31 -17.05 -0.70
N GLN A 366 -16.04 -16.33 -1.80
CA GLN A 366 -16.10 -16.92 -3.14
C GLN A 366 -14.94 -17.90 -3.25
N THR A 367 -15.29 -19.17 -3.37
CA THR A 367 -14.36 -20.28 -3.59
C THR A 367 -13.40 -19.92 -4.72
N GLY A 368 -12.09 -19.83 -4.39
CA GLY A 368 -11.03 -19.55 -5.35
C GLY A 368 -10.80 -18.09 -5.74
N ALA A 369 -11.55 -17.11 -5.22
CA ALA A 369 -11.33 -15.69 -5.51
C ALA A 369 -10.00 -15.15 -4.92
N ALA A 370 -9.45 -14.09 -5.52
CA ALA A 370 -8.22 -13.46 -5.02
C ALA A 370 -8.42 -12.84 -3.64
N ILE A 371 -7.62 -13.26 -2.67
CA ILE A 371 -7.61 -12.71 -1.30
C ILE A 371 -7.07 -11.28 -1.30
N SER A 372 -6.03 -11.02 -2.10
CA SER A 372 -5.44 -9.70 -2.25
C SER A 372 -4.97 -9.49 -3.69
N VAL A 373 -5.04 -8.23 -4.13
CA VAL A 373 -4.51 -7.78 -5.42
C VAL A 373 -3.70 -6.52 -5.20
N HIS A 374 -2.50 -6.50 -5.73
CA HIS A 374 -1.61 -5.35 -5.71
C HIS A 374 -1.21 -5.03 -7.15
N THR A 375 -1.50 -3.81 -7.56
CA THR A 375 -1.04 -3.32 -8.87
C THR A 375 0.43 -2.96 -8.77
N ILE A 376 1.26 -3.50 -9.64
CA ILE A 376 2.71 -3.27 -9.73
C ILE A 376 3.09 -2.75 -11.12
N ALA A 377 4.34 -2.39 -11.34
CA ALA A 377 4.86 -1.94 -12.63
C ALA A 377 4.01 -0.81 -13.27
N ASP A 378 3.74 0.23 -12.48
CA ASP A 378 2.97 1.42 -12.89
C ASP A 378 1.57 1.09 -13.48
N GLY A 379 0.90 0.08 -12.92
CA GLY A 379 -0.42 -0.34 -13.37
C GLY A 379 -0.42 -1.38 -14.49
N GLN A 380 0.74 -1.83 -14.96
CA GLN A 380 0.86 -2.75 -16.09
C GLN A 380 0.97 -4.22 -15.69
N ALA A 381 1.08 -4.51 -14.39
CA ALA A 381 1.07 -5.86 -13.88
C ALA A 381 0.32 -5.91 -12.54
N GLU A 382 -0.21 -7.07 -12.22
CA GLU A 382 -0.91 -7.32 -10.96
C GLU A 382 -0.29 -8.52 -10.27
N ALA A 383 -0.15 -8.40 -8.95
CA ALA A 383 0.23 -9.49 -8.07
C ALA A 383 -0.98 -9.87 -7.22
N MET A 384 -1.41 -11.10 -7.30
CA MET A 384 -2.64 -11.60 -6.68
C MET A 384 -2.34 -12.77 -5.76
N GLU A 385 -3.04 -12.83 -4.65
CA GLU A 385 -2.98 -13.92 -3.68
C GLU A 385 -4.27 -14.71 -3.71
N PHE A 386 -4.19 -16.02 -3.90
CA PHE A 386 -5.32 -16.94 -3.95
C PHE A 386 -5.20 -18.01 -2.88
N LEU A 387 -6.34 -18.48 -2.38
CA LEU A 387 -6.43 -19.71 -1.60
C LEU A 387 -6.84 -20.86 -2.53
N ALA A 388 -6.02 -21.91 -2.57
CA ALA A 388 -6.39 -23.14 -3.27
C ALA A 388 -7.51 -23.86 -2.50
N ASP A 389 -8.61 -24.12 -3.17
CA ASP A 389 -9.80 -24.76 -2.62
C ASP A 389 -10.03 -26.18 -3.22
N PRO A 390 -11.01 -26.95 -2.76
CA PRO A 390 -11.29 -28.27 -3.31
C PRO A 390 -11.68 -28.30 -4.79
N GLN A 391 -12.06 -27.16 -5.38
CA GLN A 391 -12.38 -27.02 -6.82
C GLN A 391 -11.17 -26.58 -7.65
N THR A 392 -10.05 -26.26 -7.00
CA THR A 392 -8.82 -25.85 -7.66
C THR A 392 -8.23 -27.02 -8.45
N LYS A 393 -8.04 -26.81 -9.75
CA LYS A 393 -7.45 -27.81 -10.64
C LYS A 393 -5.96 -27.98 -10.37
N PHE A 394 -5.44 -29.14 -10.75
CA PHE A 394 -4.01 -29.46 -10.69
C PHE A 394 -3.37 -29.40 -9.30
N CYS A 395 -4.14 -29.46 -8.21
CA CYS A 395 -3.58 -29.68 -6.88
C CYS A 395 -2.78 -30.99 -6.85
N GLY A 396 -1.56 -30.94 -6.27
CA GLY A 396 -0.67 -32.09 -6.20
C GLY A 396 0.18 -32.36 -7.46
N VAL A 397 0.08 -31.50 -8.48
CA VAL A 397 0.87 -31.61 -9.72
C VAL A 397 2.01 -30.58 -9.71
N PRO A 398 3.26 -30.96 -10.08
CA PRO A 398 4.36 -30.02 -10.22
C PRO A 398 4.08 -28.92 -11.25
N LEU A 399 4.47 -27.67 -10.96
CA LEU A 399 4.19 -26.52 -11.85
C LEU A 399 4.76 -26.70 -13.25
N LYS A 400 5.89 -27.41 -13.41
CA LYS A 400 6.49 -27.71 -14.73
C LYS A 400 5.62 -28.56 -15.62
N ASP A 401 4.71 -29.36 -15.04
CA ASP A 401 3.79 -30.27 -15.74
C ASP A 401 2.42 -29.60 -16.00
N ILE A 402 2.25 -28.35 -15.57
CA ILE A 402 1.03 -27.57 -15.71
C ILE A 402 1.23 -26.51 -16.79
N LYS A 403 0.32 -26.44 -17.76
CA LYS A 403 0.34 -25.36 -18.76
C LYS A 403 -0.37 -24.13 -18.21
N LEU A 404 0.39 -23.09 -17.92
CA LEU A 404 -0.13 -21.78 -17.51
C LEU A 404 -0.42 -20.91 -18.74
N LYS A 405 -1.35 -19.95 -18.59
CA LYS A 405 -1.60 -18.92 -19.60
C LYS A 405 -0.34 -18.07 -19.83
N ALA A 406 -0.20 -17.51 -21.02
CA ALA A 406 0.85 -16.56 -21.32
C ALA A 406 0.79 -15.37 -20.35
N ASN A 407 1.96 -14.86 -19.95
CA ASN A 407 2.12 -13.73 -19.02
C ASN A 407 1.54 -13.97 -17.60
N VAL A 408 1.37 -15.21 -17.20
CA VAL A 408 1.01 -15.62 -15.84
C VAL A 408 2.17 -16.37 -15.21
N LEU A 409 2.57 -15.97 -14.01
CA LEU A 409 3.67 -16.56 -13.27
C LEU A 409 3.26 -16.84 -11.82
N VAL A 410 3.36 -18.10 -11.38
CA VAL A 410 3.26 -18.43 -9.94
C VAL A 410 4.57 -18.05 -9.28
N VAL A 411 4.54 -17.20 -8.27
CA VAL A 411 5.75 -16.61 -7.67
C VAL A 411 6.05 -17.13 -6.26
N SER A 412 5.04 -17.52 -5.50
CA SER A 412 5.24 -18.20 -4.21
C SER A 412 4.06 -19.09 -3.85
N ILE A 413 4.33 -20.11 -3.03
CA ILE A 413 3.33 -21.03 -2.47
C ILE A 413 3.55 -21.09 -0.97
N SER A 414 2.46 -21.02 -0.20
CA SER A 414 2.50 -21.13 1.26
C SER A 414 1.69 -22.32 1.74
N HIS A 415 2.34 -23.28 2.33
CA HIS A 415 1.79 -24.48 2.95
C HIS A 415 1.61 -24.22 4.46
N GLY A 416 0.46 -23.71 4.89
CA GLY A 416 0.24 -23.32 6.27
C GLY A 416 1.26 -22.28 6.77
N ALA A 417 2.22 -22.69 7.63
CA ALA A 417 3.27 -21.82 8.15
C ALA A 417 4.52 -21.73 7.24
N ALA A 418 4.79 -22.72 6.41
CA ALA A 418 5.92 -22.73 5.49
C ALA A 418 5.60 -22.00 4.21
N THR A 419 6.57 -21.26 3.66
CA THR A 419 6.42 -20.56 2.38
C THR A 419 7.66 -20.77 1.53
N GLU A 420 7.47 -21.00 0.24
CA GLU A 420 8.55 -21.14 -0.72
C GLU A 420 8.39 -20.18 -1.91
N ILE A 421 9.51 -19.80 -2.51
CA ILE A 421 9.53 -19.16 -3.82
C ILE A 421 9.34 -20.25 -4.86
N ALA A 422 8.31 -20.09 -5.69
CA ALA A 422 7.89 -21.11 -6.64
C ALA A 422 8.96 -21.40 -7.70
N ASN A 423 9.03 -22.65 -8.11
CA ASN A 423 9.86 -23.14 -9.20
C ASN A 423 9.12 -24.28 -9.93
N GLY A 424 9.71 -24.85 -10.99
CA GLY A 424 9.07 -25.91 -11.77
C GLY A 424 8.66 -27.16 -10.98
N ASP A 425 9.39 -27.49 -9.92
CA ASP A 425 9.11 -28.66 -9.07
C ASP A 425 8.14 -28.37 -7.91
N SER A 426 7.78 -27.10 -7.69
CA SER A 426 6.83 -26.69 -6.66
C SER A 426 5.43 -27.23 -6.93
N ILE A 427 4.74 -27.62 -5.85
CA ILE A 427 3.41 -28.24 -5.89
C ILE A 427 2.54 -27.48 -4.89
N PHE A 428 1.33 -27.11 -5.27
CA PHE A 428 0.34 -26.58 -4.33
C PHE A 428 -0.78 -27.61 -4.04
N GLN A 429 -1.38 -27.52 -2.88
CA GLN A 429 -2.45 -28.38 -2.39
C GLN A 429 -3.65 -27.56 -1.95
N VAL A 430 -4.79 -28.22 -1.72
CA VAL A 430 -5.96 -27.58 -1.13
C VAL A 430 -5.61 -27.02 0.25
N GLY A 431 -5.95 -25.75 0.47
CA GLY A 431 -5.62 -24.99 1.69
C GLY A 431 -4.34 -24.15 1.60
N ASP A 432 -3.56 -24.29 0.52
CA ASP A 432 -2.38 -23.48 0.28
C ASP A 432 -2.73 -22.08 -0.23
N THR A 433 -1.89 -21.12 0.10
CA THR A 433 -1.94 -19.78 -0.48
C THR A 433 -0.95 -19.67 -1.63
N VAL A 434 -1.46 -19.31 -2.81
CA VAL A 434 -0.67 -19.19 -4.05
C VAL A 434 -0.63 -17.73 -4.47
N VAL A 435 0.58 -17.17 -4.65
CA VAL A 435 0.76 -15.81 -5.18
C VAL A 435 1.12 -15.91 -6.66
N VAL A 436 0.36 -15.15 -7.46
CA VAL A 436 0.46 -15.14 -8.92
C VAL A 436 0.72 -13.71 -9.39
N VAL A 437 1.60 -13.54 -10.35
CA VAL A 437 1.82 -12.26 -11.03
C VAL A 437 1.38 -12.39 -12.49
N THR A 438 0.65 -11.39 -12.97
CA THR A 438 0.19 -11.32 -14.36
C THR A 438 0.43 -9.92 -14.93
N ASN A 439 0.70 -9.82 -16.22
CA ASN A 439 0.78 -8.54 -16.92
C ASN A 439 -0.63 -8.05 -17.31
N SER A 440 -0.74 -6.74 -17.56
CA SER A 440 -1.98 -6.10 -17.99
C SER A 440 -2.60 -6.80 -19.22
N GLY A 441 -3.91 -7.05 -19.14
CA GLY A 441 -4.68 -7.73 -20.18
C GLY A 441 -5.09 -9.17 -19.85
N VAL A 442 -4.56 -9.76 -18.78
CA VAL A 442 -5.02 -11.06 -18.27
C VAL A 442 -5.83 -10.84 -17.00
N VAL A 443 -7.13 -10.93 -17.07
CA VAL A 443 -8.01 -10.83 -15.91
C VAL A 443 -8.12 -12.20 -15.25
N LEU A 444 -7.68 -12.28 -13.99
CA LEU A 444 -7.83 -13.47 -13.15
C LEU A 444 -8.83 -13.17 -12.03
N ARG A 445 -9.95 -13.87 -12.03
CA ARG A 445 -10.98 -13.76 -11.00
C ARG A 445 -10.82 -14.83 -9.93
N GLN A 446 -10.35 -16.00 -10.32
CA GLN A 446 -10.13 -17.16 -9.48
C GLN A 446 -8.83 -17.89 -9.85
N LEU A 447 -8.33 -18.72 -8.94
CA LEU A 447 -7.06 -19.43 -9.17
C LEU A 447 -7.09 -20.31 -10.42
N ASN A 448 -8.24 -20.91 -10.75
CA ASN A 448 -8.38 -21.72 -11.95
C ASN A 448 -8.19 -20.96 -13.27
N ASP A 449 -8.27 -19.64 -13.24
CA ASP A 449 -8.07 -18.81 -14.44
C ASP A 449 -6.61 -18.73 -14.90
N ILE A 450 -5.64 -19.19 -14.08
CA ILE A 450 -4.22 -19.20 -14.44
C ILE A 450 -3.88 -20.26 -15.48
N PHE A 451 -4.71 -21.31 -15.58
CA PHE A 451 -4.42 -22.45 -16.46
C PHE A 451 -4.83 -22.17 -17.90
N ALA A 452 -4.05 -22.71 -18.87
CA ALA A 452 -4.28 -22.56 -20.30
C ALA A 452 -5.33 -23.56 -20.84
#